data_b76150424cb729316f2ca5f6d72e1aa7
#
_entry.id   b76150424cb729316f2ca5f6d72e1aa7
#
_cell.length_a   1.000
_cell.length_b   1.000
_cell.length_c   1.000
_cell.angle_alpha   90.00
_cell.angle_beta   90.00
_cell.angle_gamma   90.00
#
_symmetry.space_group_name_H-M   'P 1'
#
loop_
_entity.id
_entity.type
_entity.pdbx_description
1 polymer ?
#
loop_
_entity_poly.entity_id
_entity_poly.type
_entity_poly.pdbx_seq_one_letter_code
_entity_poly.pdbx_strand_id
1 'polypeptide(L)'
;MQKLTDYRATPLLCTVYEGHLVSSDEFDSIAESARSMVSFFNDSIYRIGSKYNIEVLELREIFVTSEDYANPIEPSHRGGQKFAKEIVRWVNNE
;
A
#
# COMPACT_ATOMS: atom_id res chain seq x y z
N MET A 1 -13.01 7.63 -10.33
CA MET A 1 -13.27 6.23 -9.97
C MET A 1 -14.40 5.63 -10.81
N GLN A 2 -15.47 6.39 -11.04
CA GLN A 2 -16.58 5.86 -11.83
C GLN A 2 -16.17 5.49 -13.26
N LYS A 3 -15.23 6.20 -13.86
CA LYS A 3 -14.73 5.87 -15.19
C LYS A 3 -14.07 4.50 -15.26
N LEU A 4 -13.42 4.05 -14.17
CA LEU A 4 -12.79 2.74 -14.13
C LEU A 4 -13.83 1.61 -14.18
N THR A 5 -14.96 1.80 -13.51
CA THR A 5 -16.03 0.80 -13.54
C THR A 5 -16.77 0.80 -14.89
N ASP A 6 -16.83 1.95 -15.56
CA ASP A 6 -17.48 2.07 -16.88
C ASP A 6 -16.74 1.29 -17.97
N TYR A 7 -15.44 1.03 -17.78
CA TYR A 7 -14.65 0.26 -18.75
C TYR A 7 -14.77 -1.26 -18.56
N ARG A 8 -15.67 -1.70 -17.71
CA ARG A 8 -15.86 -3.12 -17.38
C ARG A 8 -14.61 -3.79 -16.80
N ALA A 9 -13.65 -3.00 -16.35
CA ALA A 9 -12.52 -3.52 -15.62
C ALA A 9 -12.89 -3.61 -14.14
N THR A 10 -12.30 -4.59 -13.44
CA THR A 10 -12.46 -4.68 -11.99
C THR A 10 -11.30 -3.94 -11.34
N PRO A 11 -11.54 -2.75 -10.79
CA PRO A 11 -10.46 -1.99 -10.17
C PRO A 11 -10.07 -2.56 -8.82
N LEU A 12 -8.81 -2.38 -8.49
CA LEU A 12 -8.26 -2.70 -7.16
C LEU A 12 -7.51 -1.46 -6.67
N LEU A 13 -7.87 -0.99 -5.49
CA LEU A 13 -7.14 0.10 -4.85
C LEU A 13 -6.05 -0.49 -3.95
N CYS A 14 -4.92 0.19 -3.86
CA CYS A 14 -3.86 -0.20 -2.94
C CYS A 14 -3.63 0.92 -1.94
N THR A 15 -3.39 0.56 -0.68
CA THR A 15 -2.93 1.55 0.30
C THR A 15 -1.50 1.96 -0.03
N VAL A 16 -1.05 3.06 0.58
CA VAL A 16 0.33 3.49 0.50
C VAL A 16 1.10 2.78 1.62
N TYR A 17 2.23 2.15 1.29
CA TYR A 17 3.07 1.51 2.29
C TYR A 17 3.88 2.57 3.04
N GLU A 18 4.30 2.23 4.28
CA GLU A 18 4.89 3.22 5.18
C GLU A 18 6.38 3.49 4.91
N GLY A 19 7.07 2.61 4.21
CA GLY A 19 8.49 2.70 4.06
C GLY A 19 9.23 2.12 5.26
N HIS A 20 10.55 2.15 5.21
CA HIS A 20 11.40 1.69 6.31
C HIS A 20 12.53 2.69 6.51
N LEU A 21 12.34 3.63 7.43
CA LEU A 21 13.34 4.63 7.77
C LEU A 21 14.21 4.09 8.89
N VAL A 22 15.53 4.29 8.74
CA VAL A 22 16.48 3.87 9.77
C VAL A 22 16.25 4.71 11.02
N SER A 23 16.12 4.04 12.17
CA SER A 23 15.90 4.72 13.43
C SER A 23 17.14 5.48 13.85
N SER A 24 16.98 6.79 14.01
CA SER A 24 17.98 7.69 14.59
C SER A 24 17.25 8.91 15.14
N ASP A 25 17.86 9.62 16.09
CA ASP A 25 17.23 10.78 16.69
C ASP A 25 16.81 11.83 15.65
N GLU A 26 17.57 11.93 14.56
CA GLU A 26 17.30 12.88 13.50
C GLU A 26 16.11 12.44 12.62
N PHE A 27 15.94 11.12 12.41
CA PHE A 27 14.92 10.59 11.51
C PHE A 27 13.64 10.13 12.22
N ASP A 28 13.66 9.98 13.54
CA ASP A 28 12.49 9.49 14.27
C ASP A 28 11.28 10.41 14.10
N SER A 29 11.50 11.72 14.18
CA SER A 29 10.42 12.71 14.01
C SER A 29 9.88 12.71 12.58
N ILE A 30 10.77 12.56 11.59
CA ILE A 30 10.38 12.50 10.18
C ILE A 30 9.59 11.22 9.90
N ALA A 31 10.05 10.09 10.44
CA ALA A 31 9.38 8.81 10.27
C ALA A 31 7.98 8.83 10.89
N GLU A 32 7.84 9.43 12.07
CA GLU A 32 6.56 9.56 12.74
C GLU A 32 5.58 10.41 11.95
N SER A 33 6.06 11.55 11.43
CA SER A 33 5.26 12.42 10.57
C SER A 33 4.84 11.73 9.29
N ALA A 34 5.77 10.98 8.67
CA ALA A 34 5.48 10.23 7.45
C ALA A 34 4.41 9.17 7.70
N ARG A 35 4.48 8.43 8.80
CA ARG A 35 3.46 7.43 9.15
C ARG A 35 2.09 8.07 9.36
N SER A 36 2.05 9.24 9.99
CA SER A 36 0.80 9.96 10.20
C SER A 36 0.17 10.40 8.89
N MET A 37 0.97 10.91 7.96
CA MET A 37 0.49 11.33 6.64
C MET A 37 0.02 10.13 5.82
N VAL A 38 0.76 9.03 5.84
CA VAL A 38 0.38 7.80 5.14
C VAL A 38 -0.94 7.27 5.69
N SER A 39 -1.11 7.27 7.01
CA SER A 39 -2.36 6.83 7.63
C SER A 39 -3.54 7.69 7.21
N PHE A 40 -3.34 9.00 7.10
CA PHE A 40 -4.37 9.91 6.63
C PHE A 40 -4.79 9.61 5.18
N PHE A 41 -3.82 9.42 4.29
CA PHE A 41 -4.11 9.07 2.90
C PHE A 41 -4.78 7.71 2.80
N ASN A 42 -4.34 6.73 3.59
CA ASN A 42 -4.92 5.39 3.55
C ASN A 42 -6.36 5.38 4.06
N ASP A 43 -6.69 6.21 5.04
CA ASP A 43 -8.08 6.37 5.47
C ASP A 43 -8.95 6.85 4.30
N SER A 44 -8.46 7.81 3.52
CA SER A 44 -9.16 8.30 2.35
C SER A 44 -9.34 7.21 1.29
N ILE A 45 -8.33 6.36 1.08
CA ILE A 45 -8.39 5.24 0.14
C ILE A 45 -9.48 4.25 0.56
N TYR A 46 -9.54 3.90 1.86
CA TYR A 46 -10.58 3.01 2.36
C TYR A 46 -11.98 3.60 2.24
N ARG A 47 -12.12 4.90 2.45
CA ARG A 47 -13.40 5.58 2.30
C ARG A 47 -13.88 5.54 0.85
N ILE A 48 -12.98 5.76 -0.10
CA ILE A 48 -13.30 5.68 -1.52
C ILE A 48 -13.69 4.24 -1.89
N GLY A 49 -12.92 3.27 -1.43
CA GLY A 49 -13.22 1.85 -1.67
C GLY A 49 -14.59 1.48 -1.16
N SER A 50 -14.94 1.91 0.05
CA SER A 50 -16.25 1.65 0.63
C SER A 50 -17.36 2.33 -0.15
N LYS A 51 -17.16 3.59 -0.52
CA LYS A 51 -18.18 4.38 -1.23
C LYS A 51 -18.52 3.78 -2.60
N TYR A 52 -17.51 3.31 -3.33
CA TYR A 52 -17.69 2.79 -4.67
C TYR A 52 -17.67 1.27 -4.75
N ASN A 53 -17.63 0.60 -3.60
CA ASN A 53 -17.57 -0.86 -3.51
C ASN A 53 -16.36 -1.43 -4.28
N ILE A 54 -15.20 -0.83 -4.08
CA ILE A 54 -13.94 -1.24 -4.66
C ILE A 54 -13.08 -1.88 -3.57
N GLU A 55 -12.49 -3.04 -3.88
CA GLU A 55 -11.63 -3.74 -2.94
C GLU A 55 -10.32 -3.00 -2.75
N VAL A 56 -9.78 -3.04 -1.53
CA VAL A 56 -8.53 -2.38 -1.15
C VAL A 56 -7.51 -3.41 -0.73
N LEU A 57 -6.34 -3.41 -1.38
CA LEU A 57 -5.20 -4.23 -1.00
C LEU A 57 -4.32 -3.44 -0.02
N GLU A 58 -4.10 -4.01 1.16
CA GLU A 58 -3.38 -3.34 2.24
C GLU A 58 -1.87 -3.60 2.13
N LEU A 59 -1.14 -2.68 1.50
CA LEU A 59 0.30 -2.82 1.29
C LEU A 59 1.11 -2.77 2.58
N ARG A 60 0.58 -2.15 3.64
CA ARG A 60 1.28 -2.10 4.93
C ARG A 60 1.39 -3.47 5.58
N GLU A 61 0.52 -4.41 5.21
CA GLU A 61 0.59 -5.80 5.67
C GLU A 61 1.53 -6.65 4.81
N ILE A 62 1.88 -6.18 3.61
CA ILE A 62 2.76 -6.89 2.68
C ILE A 62 4.21 -6.47 2.91
N PHE A 63 4.47 -5.17 3.00
CA PHE A 63 5.80 -4.62 3.21
C PHE A 63 6.02 -4.38 4.71
N VAL A 64 6.32 -5.45 5.46
CA VAL A 64 6.34 -5.41 6.93
C VAL A 64 7.73 -5.47 7.55
N THR A 65 8.75 -5.91 6.81
CA THR A 65 10.11 -6.04 7.34
C THR A 65 11.09 -5.20 6.53
N SER A 66 12.29 -4.96 7.10
CA SER A 66 13.33 -4.23 6.38
C SER A 66 13.76 -4.91 5.09
N GLU A 67 13.62 -6.24 5.02
CA GLU A 67 13.97 -7.02 3.83
C GLU A 67 13.01 -6.78 2.66
N ASP A 68 11.82 -6.23 2.92
CA ASP A 68 10.85 -5.91 1.89
C ASP A 68 11.18 -4.61 1.17
N TYR A 69 12.19 -3.87 1.64
CA TYR A 69 12.61 -2.59 1.08
C TYR A 69 14.04 -2.64 0.59
N ALA A 70 14.30 -2.08 -0.60
CA ALA A 70 15.65 -1.92 -1.14
C ALA A 70 16.38 -0.75 -0.48
N ASN A 71 15.62 0.26 -0.07
CA ASN A 71 16.08 1.45 0.66
C ASN A 71 14.90 1.91 1.53
N PRO A 72 15.02 3.03 2.27
CA PRO A 72 13.93 3.46 3.15
C PRO A 72 12.57 3.67 2.49
N ILE A 73 12.51 3.81 1.17
CA ILE A 73 11.28 4.16 0.46
C ILE A 73 10.87 3.09 -0.55
N GLU A 74 11.82 2.55 -1.31
CA GLU A 74 11.53 1.67 -2.45
C GLU A 74 11.44 0.20 -2.04
N PRO A 75 10.47 -0.56 -2.63
CA PRO A 75 10.39 -2.00 -2.38
C PRO A 75 11.63 -2.74 -2.89
N SER A 76 12.01 -3.79 -2.17
CA SER A 76 13.04 -4.72 -2.61
C SER A 76 12.46 -5.72 -3.61
N HIS A 77 13.34 -6.55 -4.19
CA HIS A 77 12.90 -7.68 -5.02
C HIS A 77 11.95 -8.60 -4.23
N ARG A 78 12.28 -8.88 -2.97
CA ARG A 78 11.44 -9.69 -2.08
C ARG A 78 10.08 -9.03 -1.83
N GLY A 79 10.07 -7.72 -1.54
CA GLY A 79 8.83 -6.97 -1.35
C GLY A 79 7.97 -6.98 -2.61
N GLY A 80 8.60 -6.78 -3.76
CA GLY A 80 7.92 -6.83 -5.04
C GLY A 80 7.32 -8.20 -5.36
N GLN A 81 8.03 -9.28 -5.01
CA GLN A 81 7.50 -10.64 -5.17
C GLN A 81 6.28 -10.88 -4.28
N LYS A 82 6.30 -10.41 -3.04
CA LYS A 82 5.17 -10.51 -2.13
C LYS A 82 3.96 -9.76 -2.69
N PHE A 83 4.19 -8.57 -3.21
CA PHE A 83 3.13 -7.76 -3.83
C PHE A 83 2.52 -8.48 -5.03
N ALA A 84 3.36 -8.98 -5.93
CA ALA A 84 2.91 -9.70 -7.12
C ALA A 84 2.07 -10.93 -6.75
N LYS A 85 2.48 -11.67 -5.71
CA LYS A 85 1.75 -12.82 -5.21
C LYS A 85 0.35 -12.47 -4.76
N GLU A 86 0.19 -11.35 -4.05
CA GLU A 86 -1.11 -10.91 -3.59
C GLU A 86 -2.01 -10.48 -4.74
N ILE A 87 -1.46 -9.84 -5.77
CA ILE A 87 -2.21 -9.47 -6.97
C ILE A 87 -2.73 -10.72 -7.68
N VAL A 88 -1.86 -11.73 -7.85
CA VAL A 88 -2.26 -13.00 -8.49
C VAL A 88 -3.36 -13.69 -7.68
N ARG A 89 -3.22 -13.72 -6.36
CA ARG A 89 -4.23 -14.31 -5.47
C ARG A 89 -5.56 -13.59 -5.61
N TRP A 90 -5.55 -12.27 -5.66
CA TRP A 90 -6.76 -11.48 -5.83
C TRP A 90 -7.44 -11.77 -7.17
N VAL A 91 -6.67 -11.81 -8.26
CA VAL A 91 -7.20 -12.11 -9.59
C VAL A 91 -7.85 -13.49 -9.63
N ASN A 92 -7.21 -14.49 -8.99
CA ASN A 92 -7.72 -15.87 -9.00
C ASN A 92 -8.97 -16.07 -8.16
N ASN A 93 -9.26 -15.16 -7.24
CA ASN A 93 -10.42 -15.26 -6.35
C ASN A 93 -11.64 -14.48 -6.86
N GLU A 94 -11.55 -13.89 -8.02
CA GLU A 94 -12.68 -13.19 -8.63
C GLU A 94 -13.73 -14.11 -9.27
#